data_dabb3be86f6a63abc32ca74a2d7be4a1
#
_entry.id   dabb3be86f6a63abc32ca74a2d7be4a1
#
_cell.length_a   1.000
_cell.length_b   1.000
_cell.length_c   1.000
_cell.angle_alpha   90.00
_cell.angle_beta   90.00
_cell.angle_gamma   90.00
#
_symmetry.space_group_name_H-M   'P 1'
#
loop_
_entity.id
_entity.type
_entity.pdbx_description
1 polymer ?
#
loop_
_entity_poly.entity_id
_entity_poly.type
_entity_poly.pdbx_seq_one_letter_code
_entity_poly.pdbx_strand_id
1 'polypeptide(L)'
;PIDPFLQETVLANQTPWQTFTAVPTTPVYAYQLSAAAVLPAFLTEQTSDIAYTSPVLVPSPEEAQSVTLPVTLDTAVSFLGWRLIEPGQPGAKMKVMTVWRFEQAPAQRLAIFMHLLAPDGTILAQFDGLDAASETLRAGDVLIQLHELALPANLPQNTRWLNVGIYYPDSLTRLTLPNGAGDRLLLPLTAVEEE
;
A
#
# COMPACT_ATOMS: atom_id res chain seq x y z
N PRO A 1 -7.58 19.62 -7.61
CA PRO A 1 -8.77 18.86 -7.21
C PRO A 1 -8.35 17.89 -6.11
N ILE A 2 -9.06 17.88 -5.00
CA ILE A 2 -8.87 16.87 -3.95
C ILE A 2 -9.42 15.57 -4.52
N ASP A 3 -8.72 14.47 -4.28
CA ASP A 3 -9.20 13.15 -4.63
C ASP A 3 -10.63 12.98 -4.05
N PRO A 4 -11.63 12.60 -4.86
CA PRO A 4 -13.02 12.44 -4.39
C PRO A 4 -13.11 11.51 -3.18
N PHE A 5 -12.30 10.48 -3.12
CA PHE A 5 -12.23 9.54 -2.00
C PHE A 5 -11.80 10.22 -0.70
N LEU A 6 -10.76 11.05 -0.72
CA LEU A 6 -10.35 11.83 0.45
C LEU A 6 -11.45 12.80 0.87
N GLN A 7 -12.13 13.42 -0.10
CA GLN A 7 -13.19 14.38 0.17
C GLN A 7 -14.40 13.71 0.80
N GLU A 8 -14.86 12.59 0.28
CA GLU A 8 -16.07 11.91 0.73
C GLU A 8 -15.87 11.08 2.00
N THR A 9 -14.69 10.51 2.20
CA THR A 9 -14.43 9.56 3.29
C THR A 9 -13.73 10.21 4.48
N VAL A 10 -12.68 10.98 4.23
CA VAL A 10 -11.86 11.54 5.31
C VAL A 10 -12.31 12.94 5.73
N LEU A 11 -12.73 13.76 4.77
CA LEU A 11 -13.05 15.17 5.00
C LEU A 11 -14.53 15.45 5.14
N ALA A 12 -15.42 14.50 4.81
CA ALA A 12 -16.88 14.71 4.76
C ALA A 12 -17.48 15.31 6.04
N ASN A 13 -16.90 14.99 7.20
CA ASN A 13 -17.37 15.46 8.51
C ASN A 13 -16.35 16.36 9.22
N GLN A 14 -15.35 16.87 8.51
CA GLN A 14 -14.30 17.71 9.10
C GLN A 14 -14.54 19.19 8.77
N THR A 15 -14.38 20.03 9.77
CA THR A 15 -14.37 21.50 9.56
C THR A 15 -12.94 21.92 9.23
N PRO A 16 -12.72 22.70 8.16
CA PRO A 16 -11.40 23.24 7.87
C PRO A 16 -10.87 24.04 9.08
N TRP A 17 -9.66 23.73 9.51
CA TRP A 17 -8.97 24.51 10.55
C TRP A 17 -8.71 25.95 10.07
N GLN A 18 -8.37 26.11 8.80
CA GLN A 18 -8.15 27.42 8.20
C GLN A 18 -8.49 27.39 6.71
N THR A 19 -9.03 28.49 6.22
CA THR A 19 -9.30 28.70 4.80
C THR A 19 -8.42 29.83 4.30
N PHE A 20 -7.69 29.59 3.22
CA PHE A 20 -6.86 30.58 2.55
C PHE A 20 -7.44 30.89 1.18
N THR A 21 -7.39 32.16 0.80
CA THR A 21 -7.70 32.57 -0.57
C THR A 21 -6.38 32.99 -1.23
N ALA A 22 -5.74 32.03 -1.88
CA ALA A 22 -4.41 32.25 -2.48
C ALA A 22 -4.46 32.94 -3.85
N VAL A 23 -5.57 32.83 -4.55
CA VAL A 23 -5.84 33.48 -5.84
C VAL A 23 -7.33 33.79 -5.90
N PRO A 24 -7.83 34.83 -6.58
CA PRO A 24 -9.17 35.39 -6.38
C PRO A 24 -10.35 34.44 -6.54
N THR A 25 -10.14 33.19 -6.93
CA THR A 25 -11.24 32.26 -7.25
C THR A 25 -11.11 30.84 -6.67
N THR A 26 -9.98 30.49 -6.02
CA THR A 26 -9.80 29.11 -5.53
C THR A 26 -9.48 29.09 -4.04
N PRO A 27 -10.45 28.74 -3.18
CA PRO A 27 -10.18 28.56 -1.76
C PRO A 27 -9.26 27.35 -1.54
N VAL A 28 -8.28 27.49 -0.67
CA VAL A 28 -7.44 26.41 -0.16
C VAL A 28 -7.88 26.14 1.29
N TYR A 29 -8.26 24.91 1.56
CA TYR A 29 -8.71 24.47 2.89
C TYR A 29 -7.59 23.73 3.57
N ALA A 30 -7.24 24.09 4.80
CA ALA A 30 -6.34 23.34 5.65
C ALA A 30 -7.15 22.59 6.70
N TYR A 31 -6.94 21.29 6.79
CA TYR A 31 -7.58 20.42 7.80
C TYR A 31 -6.51 19.93 8.79
N GLN A 32 -6.80 20.10 10.06
CA GLN A 32 -6.02 19.44 11.10
C GLN A 32 -6.68 18.10 11.40
N LEU A 33 -6.18 17.05 10.78
CA LEU A 33 -6.65 15.69 11.01
C LEU A 33 -5.92 15.15 12.24
N SER A 34 -6.66 14.93 13.32
CA SER A 34 -6.15 14.10 14.38
C SER A 34 -6.17 12.65 13.89
N ALA A 35 -5.03 12.13 13.49
CA ALA A 35 -4.89 10.75 13.05
C ALA A 35 -5.49 9.76 14.05
N ALA A 36 -5.40 10.05 15.35
CA ALA A 36 -5.98 9.23 16.40
C ALA A 36 -7.53 9.20 16.39
N ALA A 37 -8.19 10.22 15.86
CA ALA A 37 -9.66 10.29 15.87
C ALA A 37 -10.31 9.82 14.55
N VAL A 38 -9.64 10.04 13.42
CA VAL A 38 -10.20 9.79 12.09
C VAL A 38 -9.75 8.43 11.53
N LEU A 39 -8.49 8.07 11.72
CA LEU A 39 -7.92 6.84 11.20
C LEU A 39 -8.58 5.55 11.73
N PRO A 40 -8.95 5.39 13.02
CA PRO A 40 -9.60 4.17 13.47
C PRO A 40 -10.94 3.91 12.79
N ALA A 41 -11.77 4.93 12.61
CA ALA A 41 -13.06 4.78 11.92
C ALA A 41 -12.84 4.47 10.44
N PHE A 42 -11.95 5.21 9.77
CA PHE A 42 -11.56 5.00 8.39
C PHE A 42 -10.94 3.62 8.18
N LEU A 43 -10.02 3.19 9.06
CA LEU A 43 -9.41 1.88 8.99
C LEU A 43 -10.41 0.77 9.29
N THR A 44 -11.35 0.96 10.20
CA THR A 44 -12.39 -0.05 10.48
C THR A 44 -13.32 -0.21 9.29
N GLU A 45 -13.67 0.88 8.62
CA GLU A 45 -14.52 0.85 7.43
C GLU A 45 -13.77 0.30 6.21
N GLN A 46 -12.52 0.70 6.02
CA GLN A 46 -11.70 0.23 4.90
C GLN A 46 -10.99 -1.11 5.16
N THR A 47 -10.66 -1.46 6.40
CA THR A 47 -10.10 -2.79 6.71
C THR A 47 -11.18 -3.86 6.67
N SER A 48 -12.45 -3.52 6.87
CA SER A 48 -13.49 -4.48 6.53
C SER A 48 -13.43 -4.84 5.04
N ASP A 49 -13.23 -3.88 4.15
CA ASP A 49 -13.11 -4.12 2.70
C ASP A 49 -11.71 -4.64 2.28
N ILE A 50 -10.63 -4.18 2.91
CA ILE A 50 -9.25 -4.60 2.60
C ILE A 50 -9.00 -6.05 3.04
N ALA A 51 -9.56 -6.47 4.16
CA ALA A 51 -9.45 -7.85 4.63
C ALA A 51 -10.08 -8.88 3.67
N TYR A 52 -10.87 -8.43 2.70
CA TYR A 52 -11.57 -9.31 1.78
C TYR A 52 -10.85 -9.55 0.45
N THR A 53 -9.80 -8.83 0.15
CA THR A 53 -9.14 -8.98 -1.15
C THR A 53 -8.11 -10.11 -1.13
N SER A 54 -8.50 -11.29 -0.63
CA SER A 54 -7.82 -12.55 -0.86
C SER A 54 -6.64 -12.91 0.07
N PRO A 55 -6.19 -14.15 0.03
CA PRO A 55 -5.07 -14.56 0.85
C PRO A 55 -3.83 -13.75 0.49
N VAL A 56 -3.15 -13.23 1.50
CA VAL A 56 -1.77 -12.78 1.37
C VAL A 56 -0.90 -13.99 1.61
N LEU A 57 0.05 -14.21 0.73
CA LEU A 57 0.92 -15.38 0.79
C LEU A 57 2.34 -14.96 1.12
N VAL A 58 3.06 -15.82 1.81
CA VAL A 58 4.51 -15.71 1.96
C VAL A 58 5.18 -16.74 1.07
N PRO A 59 6.23 -16.37 0.33
CA PRO A 59 6.98 -17.33 -0.44
C PRO A 59 7.74 -18.25 0.52
N SER A 60 7.47 -19.53 0.44
CA SER A 60 8.28 -20.56 1.10
C SER A 60 9.12 -21.29 0.06
N PRO A 61 10.20 -21.99 0.47
CA PRO A 61 11.01 -22.79 -0.46
C PRO A 61 10.23 -23.90 -1.18
N GLU A 62 9.11 -24.33 -0.62
CA GLU A 62 8.34 -25.47 -1.13
C GLU A 62 6.99 -25.07 -1.70
N GLU A 63 6.25 -24.17 -1.02
CA GLU A 63 4.94 -23.68 -1.48
C GLU A 63 4.62 -22.33 -0.86
N ALA A 64 3.85 -21.49 -1.60
CA ALA A 64 3.34 -20.25 -1.04
C ALA A 64 2.31 -20.53 0.06
N GLN A 65 2.52 -19.94 1.24
CA GLN A 65 1.67 -20.15 2.41
C GLN A 65 0.84 -18.90 2.72
N SER A 66 -0.45 -19.10 2.96
CA SER A 66 -1.33 -18.04 3.41
C SER A 66 -0.96 -17.56 4.81
N VAL A 67 -0.93 -16.24 5.00
CA VAL A 67 -0.70 -15.61 6.29
C VAL A 67 -1.90 -14.82 6.75
N THR A 68 -2.12 -14.81 8.06
CA THR A 68 -3.17 -14.00 8.68
C THR A 68 -2.67 -12.57 8.85
N LEU A 69 -3.49 -11.61 8.43
CA LEU A 69 -3.23 -10.19 8.67
C LEU A 69 -3.65 -9.76 10.09
N PRO A 70 -2.96 -8.81 10.71
CA PRO A 70 -1.76 -8.15 10.21
C PRO A 70 -0.51 -9.03 10.31
N VAL A 71 0.45 -8.83 9.41
CA VAL A 71 1.76 -9.47 9.46
C VAL A 71 2.86 -8.42 9.64
N THR A 72 3.72 -8.61 10.61
CA THR A 72 4.75 -7.64 11.01
C THR A 72 6.12 -8.04 10.46
N LEU A 73 6.82 -7.09 9.81
CA LEU A 73 8.16 -7.23 9.29
C LEU A 73 9.16 -6.65 10.30
N ASP A 74 10.17 -7.42 10.68
CA ASP A 74 11.25 -7.06 11.63
C ASP A 74 10.76 -6.37 12.93
N THR A 75 9.54 -6.69 13.39
CA THR A 75 8.89 -5.99 14.51
C THR A 75 8.71 -4.47 14.32
N ALA A 76 9.00 -3.96 13.14
CA ALA A 76 9.06 -2.53 12.83
C ALA A 76 7.80 -2.02 12.13
N VAL A 77 7.30 -2.76 11.16
CA VAL A 77 6.16 -2.34 10.34
C VAL A 77 5.22 -3.51 10.10
N SER A 78 3.93 -3.30 10.33
CA SER A 78 2.88 -4.28 10.07
C SER A 78 2.17 -4.00 8.76
N PHE A 79 2.06 -4.99 7.91
CA PHE A 79 1.18 -4.97 6.76
C PHE A 79 -0.24 -5.28 7.23
N LEU A 80 -1.17 -4.35 6.99
CA LEU A 80 -2.56 -4.47 7.44
C LEU A 80 -3.48 -5.01 6.34
N GLY A 81 -3.13 -4.77 5.07
CA GLY A 81 -3.90 -5.23 3.93
C GLY A 81 -3.63 -4.46 2.65
N TRP A 82 -4.38 -4.81 1.61
CA TRP A 82 -4.25 -4.22 0.28
C TRP A 82 -5.56 -4.26 -0.49
N ARG A 83 -5.64 -3.46 -1.54
CA ARG A 83 -6.76 -3.46 -2.47
C ARG A 83 -6.29 -3.15 -3.89
N LEU A 84 -6.80 -3.88 -4.86
CA LEU A 84 -6.67 -3.55 -6.26
C LEU A 84 -7.71 -2.46 -6.59
N ILE A 85 -7.24 -1.24 -6.86
CA ILE A 85 -8.11 -0.09 -7.16
C ILE A 85 -8.47 -0.07 -8.64
N GLU A 86 -7.46 -0.25 -9.49
CA GLU A 86 -7.62 -0.35 -10.95
C GLU A 86 -6.76 -1.52 -11.44
N PRO A 87 -7.35 -2.56 -12.02
CA PRO A 87 -6.58 -3.72 -12.49
C PRO A 87 -5.65 -3.39 -13.65
N GLY A 88 -5.92 -2.30 -14.36
CA GLY A 88 -5.15 -1.90 -15.52
C GLY A 88 -5.41 -2.77 -16.76
N GLN A 89 -4.92 -2.30 -17.87
CA GLN A 89 -4.92 -2.99 -19.16
C GLN A 89 -3.49 -3.04 -19.68
N PRO A 90 -3.10 -3.97 -20.56
CA PRO A 90 -1.78 -3.94 -21.19
C PRO A 90 -1.48 -2.56 -21.80
N GLY A 91 -0.33 -1.99 -21.46
CA GLY A 91 0.08 -0.65 -21.87
C GLY A 91 -0.51 0.51 -21.05
N ALA A 92 -1.38 0.23 -20.08
CA ALA A 92 -1.96 1.23 -19.18
C ALA A 92 -1.33 1.16 -17.77
N LYS A 93 -1.92 1.85 -16.81
CA LYS A 93 -1.51 1.79 -15.40
C LYS A 93 -2.43 0.86 -14.61
N MET A 94 -1.83 0.09 -13.71
CA MET A 94 -2.49 -0.60 -12.62
C MET A 94 -2.36 0.26 -11.35
N LYS A 95 -3.41 0.32 -10.53
CA LYS A 95 -3.36 1.00 -9.23
C LYS A 95 -3.67 0.04 -8.11
N VAL A 96 -2.77 0.01 -7.14
CA VAL A 96 -2.86 -0.86 -5.96
C VAL A 96 -2.69 0.00 -4.73
N MET A 97 -3.56 -0.17 -3.76
CA MET A 97 -3.45 0.46 -2.45
C MET A 97 -2.93 -0.56 -1.44
N THR A 98 -1.99 -0.14 -0.60
CA THR A 98 -1.51 -0.92 0.54
C THR A 98 -1.64 -0.12 1.83
N VAL A 99 -1.83 -0.81 2.95
CA VAL A 99 -1.98 -0.20 4.26
C VAL A 99 -0.96 -0.79 5.21
N TRP A 100 -0.19 0.09 5.84
CA TRP A 100 0.92 -0.24 6.72
C TRP A 100 0.80 0.48 8.05
N ARG A 101 1.11 -0.18 9.14
CA ARG A 101 1.23 0.44 10.47
C ARG A 101 2.67 0.36 10.95
N PHE A 102 3.18 1.48 11.41
CA PHE A 102 4.52 1.55 12.00
C PHE A 102 4.45 1.19 13.47
N GLU A 103 5.08 0.09 13.87
CA GLU A 103 5.12 -0.35 15.26
C GLU A 103 6.15 0.45 16.07
N GLN A 104 7.11 1.05 15.37
CA GLN A 104 8.12 1.95 15.93
C GLN A 104 8.50 3.02 14.90
N ALA A 105 9.07 4.13 15.37
CA ALA A 105 9.60 5.15 14.49
C ALA A 105 10.76 4.56 13.65
N PRO A 106 10.78 4.75 12.32
CA PRO A 106 11.87 4.27 11.50
C PRO A 106 13.22 4.86 11.93
N ALA A 107 14.21 4.01 12.14
CA ALA A 107 15.58 4.44 12.46
C ALA A 107 16.35 4.93 11.22
N GLN A 108 15.90 4.56 10.04
CA GLN A 108 16.50 4.88 8.75
C GLN A 108 15.40 5.15 7.72
N ARG A 109 15.78 5.76 6.59
CA ARG A 109 14.88 5.92 5.46
C ARG A 109 14.35 4.57 4.98
N LEU A 110 13.05 4.51 4.74
CA LEU A 110 12.36 3.32 4.21
C LEU A 110 11.82 3.58 2.81
N ALA A 111 11.67 2.51 2.06
CA ALA A 111 10.90 2.49 0.82
C ALA A 111 10.07 1.20 0.75
N ILE A 112 8.90 1.30 0.17
CA ILE A 112 8.07 0.16 -0.18
C ILE A 112 8.40 -0.20 -1.63
N PHE A 113 8.67 -1.47 -1.89
CA PHE A 113 8.70 -1.99 -3.26
C PHE A 113 7.40 -2.72 -3.57
N MET A 114 6.95 -2.59 -4.80
CA MET A 114 5.86 -3.39 -5.36
C MET A 114 6.23 -3.79 -6.79
N HIS A 115 6.26 -5.08 -7.06
CA HIS A 115 6.63 -5.63 -8.36
C HIS A 115 5.53 -6.53 -8.89
N LEU A 116 5.14 -6.31 -10.13
CA LEU A 116 4.30 -7.26 -10.88
C LEU A 116 5.21 -8.33 -11.46
N LEU A 117 4.90 -9.59 -11.17
CA LEU A 117 5.72 -10.72 -11.57
C LEU A 117 5.09 -11.51 -12.70
N ALA A 118 5.92 -11.89 -13.68
CA ALA A 118 5.61 -12.96 -14.61
C ALA A 118 5.61 -14.33 -13.92
N PRO A 119 5.06 -15.39 -14.54
CA PRO A 119 5.06 -16.74 -13.97
C PRO A 119 6.46 -17.30 -13.64
N ASP A 120 7.48 -16.86 -14.35
CA ASP A 120 8.89 -17.24 -14.13
C ASP A 120 9.60 -16.39 -13.07
N GLY A 121 8.88 -15.45 -12.43
CA GLY A 121 9.41 -14.54 -11.44
C GLY A 121 10.07 -13.27 -12.01
N THR A 122 10.09 -13.08 -13.31
CA THR A 122 10.60 -11.86 -13.95
C THR A 122 9.72 -10.66 -13.58
N ILE A 123 10.35 -9.53 -13.25
CA ILE A 123 9.64 -8.28 -12.95
C ILE A 123 9.13 -7.66 -14.25
N LEU A 124 7.82 -7.50 -14.37
CA LEU A 124 7.15 -6.90 -15.53
C LEU A 124 6.90 -5.40 -15.34
N ALA A 125 6.61 -5.00 -14.13
CA ALA A 125 6.41 -3.60 -13.73
C ALA A 125 6.78 -3.45 -12.26
N GLN A 126 7.21 -2.25 -11.88
CA GLN A 126 7.61 -2.00 -10.50
C GLN A 126 7.27 -0.59 -10.06
N PHE A 127 7.13 -0.44 -8.75
CA PHE A 127 7.08 0.80 -8.02
C PHE A 127 8.02 0.66 -6.81
N ASP A 128 8.87 1.65 -6.59
CA ASP A 128 9.75 1.74 -5.43
C ASP A 128 9.67 3.15 -4.85
N GLY A 129 9.21 3.27 -3.62
CA GLY A 129 9.09 4.58 -2.97
C GLY A 129 8.27 4.55 -1.69
N LEU A 130 8.26 5.69 -1.02
CA LEU A 130 7.42 5.97 0.13
C LEU A 130 6.90 7.39 -0.02
N ASP A 131 5.57 7.57 -0.05
CA ASP A 131 4.94 8.88 -0.25
C ASP A 131 4.94 9.74 1.02
N ALA A 132 5.52 9.22 2.10
CA ALA A 132 5.75 9.93 3.35
C ALA A 132 7.25 10.04 3.65
N ALA A 133 7.66 11.14 4.27
CA ALA A 133 9.03 11.28 4.75
C ALA A 133 9.24 10.36 5.97
N SER A 134 10.12 9.37 5.86
CA SER A 134 10.33 8.34 6.89
C SER A 134 10.65 8.93 8.27
N GLU A 135 11.37 10.04 8.31
CA GLU A 135 11.76 10.75 9.54
C GLU A 135 10.58 11.41 10.27
N THR A 136 9.45 11.54 9.60
CA THR A 136 8.22 12.09 10.22
C THR A 136 7.35 11.03 10.85
N LEU A 137 7.53 9.75 10.48
CA LEU A 137 6.73 8.64 10.94
C LEU A 137 7.01 8.28 12.39
N ARG A 138 5.98 7.89 13.11
CA ARG A 138 6.02 7.54 14.55
C ARG A 138 5.38 6.18 14.78
N ALA A 139 5.66 5.61 15.93
CA ALA A 139 4.96 4.41 16.37
C ALA A 139 3.45 4.65 16.43
N GLY A 140 2.68 3.73 15.87
CA GLY A 140 1.22 3.80 15.75
C GLY A 140 0.72 4.49 14.48
N ASP A 141 1.58 5.19 13.72
CA ASP A 141 1.17 5.80 12.45
C ASP A 141 0.76 4.74 11.44
N VAL A 142 -0.28 5.07 10.68
CA VAL A 142 -0.76 4.24 9.58
C VAL A 142 -0.54 4.98 8.27
N LEU A 143 0.14 4.33 7.36
CA LEU A 143 0.38 4.79 6.00
C LEU A 143 -0.55 4.06 5.05
N ILE A 144 -1.30 4.81 4.27
CA ILE A 144 -2.03 4.32 3.10
C ILE A 144 -1.25 4.78 1.88
N GLN A 145 -0.71 3.81 1.14
CA GLN A 145 0.14 4.07 -0.03
C GLN A 145 -0.57 3.62 -1.29
N LEU A 146 -0.67 4.51 -2.28
CA LEU A 146 -1.11 4.17 -3.62
C LEU A 146 0.10 3.89 -4.51
N HIS A 147 0.11 2.72 -5.15
CA HIS A 147 1.13 2.32 -6.09
C HIS A 147 0.58 2.37 -7.50
N GLU A 148 1.24 3.08 -8.39
CA GLU A 148 0.94 3.08 -9.83
C GLU A 148 2.01 2.31 -10.60
N LEU A 149 1.64 1.18 -11.18
CA LEU A 149 2.52 0.35 -12.00
C LEU A 149 2.19 0.54 -13.47
N ALA A 150 3.18 0.96 -14.27
CA ALA A 150 3.04 1.03 -15.72
C ALA A 150 3.13 -0.38 -16.31
N LEU A 151 2.03 -0.88 -16.84
CA LEU A 151 1.97 -2.23 -17.39
C LEU A 151 2.60 -2.28 -18.79
N PRO A 152 3.36 -3.32 -19.12
CA PRO A 152 3.86 -3.50 -20.48
C PRO A 152 2.71 -3.75 -21.47
N ALA A 153 2.90 -3.35 -22.73
CA ALA A 153 1.91 -3.59 -23.79
C ALA A 153 1.69 -5.09 -24.06
N ASN A 154 2.74 -5.89 -23.83
CA ASN A 154 2.69 -7.34 -23.96
C ASN A 154 2.66 -7.98 -22.57
N LEU A 155 1.53 -7.90 -21.89
CA LEU A 155 1.35 -8.52 -20.57
C LEU A 155 1.04 -10.02 -20.74
N PRO A 156 1.83 -10.93 -20.13
CA PRO A 156 1.53 -12.36 -20.18
C PRO A 156 0.17 -12.67 -19.53
N GLN A 157 -0.65 -13.49 -20.19
CA GLN A 157 -2.00 -13.85 -19.69
C GLN A 157 -2.02 -14.51 -18.31
N ASN A 158 -0.91 -15.12 -17.89
CA ASN A 158 -0.79 -15.83 -16.61
C ASN A 158 -0.10 -14.97 -15.52
N THR A 159 -0.04 -13.65 -15.68
CA THR A 159 0.48 -12.77 -14.65
C THR A 159 -0.47 -12.75 -13.45
N ARG A 160 -0.04 -13.29 -12.31
CA ARG A 160 -0.93 -13.54 -11.17
C ARG A 160 -0.48 -12.97 -9.84
N TRP A 161 0.72 -12.38 -9.77
CA TRP A 161 1.30 -12.02 -8.50
C TRP A 161 1.84 -10.60 -8.48
N LEU A 162 1.48 -9.88 -7.43
CA LEU A 162 2.24 -8.73 -6.98
C LEU A 162 3.10 -9.15 -5.79
N ASN A 163 4.34 -8.75 -5.79
CA ASN A 163 5.22 -8.92 -4.65
C ASN A 163 5.44 -7.56 -3.99
N VAL A 164 5.25 -7.48 -2.67
CA VAL A 164 5.38 -6.25 -1.91
C VAL A 164 6.20 -6.46 -0.65
N GLY A 165 6.97 -5.45 -0.26
CA GLY A 165 7.73 -5.44 0.97
C GLY A 165 8.35 -4.07 1.22
N ILE A 166 9.19 -4.00 2.25
CA ILE A 166 9.86 -2.77 2.68
C ILE A 166 11.37 -3.02 2.73
N TYR A 167 12.12 -2.00 2.37
CA TYR A 167 13.59 -2.05 2.43
C TYR A 167 14.18 -0.71 2.83
N TYR A 168 15.45 -0.73 3.21
CA TYR A 168 16.27 0.45 3.45
C TYR A 168 16.99 0.85 2.15
N PRO A 169 16.66 1.98 1.50
CA PRO A 169 17.25 2.34 0.21
C PRO A 169 18.78 2.47 0.22
N ASP A 170 19.33 2.89 1.35
CA ASP A 170 20.79 3.13 1.46
C ASP A 170 21.62 1.83 1.51
N SER A 171 21.04 0.75 2.02
CA SER A 171 21.70 -0.55 2.12
C SER A 171 21.11 -1.64 1.24
N LEU A 172 19.94 -1.38 0.64
CA LEU A 172 19.12 -2.35 -0.08
C LEU A 172 18.70 -3.56 0.76
N THR A 173 18.85 -3.46 2.08
CA THR A 173 18.43 -4.50 3.02
C THR A 173 16.91 -4.48 3.18
N ARG A 174 16.26 -5.60 2.95
CA ARG A 174 14.82 -5.76 3.13
C ARG A 174 14.46 -6.13 4.55
N LEU A 175 13.30 -5.66 5.00
CA LEU A 175 12.69 -6.13 6.23
C LEU A 175 12.20 -7.57 6.03
N THR A 176 12.34 -8.38 7.06
CA THR A 176 12.04 -9.81 7.01
C THR A 176 10.74 -10.17 7.70
N LEU A 177 10.11 -11.20 7.21
CA LEU A 177 8.94 -11.82 7.82
C LEU A 177 9.34 -12.67 9.02
N PRO A 178 8.43 -12.88 9.99
CA PRO A 178 8.67 -13.74 11.13
C PRO A 178 9.09 -15.15 10.71
N ASN A 179 9.88 -15.81 11.56
CA ASN A 179 10.27 -17.21 11.41
C ASN A 179 11.03 -17.55 10.12
N GLY A 180 11.67 -16.57 9.49
CA GLY A 180 12.41 -16.79 8.26
C GLY A 180 11.54 -17.05 7.02
N ALA A 181 10.28 -16.63 7.07
CA ALA A 181 9.32 -16.82 5.96
C ALA A 181 9.64 -15.97 4.71
N GLY A 182 10.73 -15.20 4.74
CA GLY A 182 11.17 -14.39 3.60
C GLY A 182 11.18 -12.89 3.87
N ASP A 183 11.29 -12.11 2.80
CA ASP A 183 11.44 -10.66 2.82
C ASP A 183 10.37 -9.92 2.01
N ARG A 184 9.28 -10.61 1.68
CA ARG A 184 8.21 -10.09 0.82
C ARG A 184 6.90 -10.84 1.03
N LEU A 185 5.82 -10.19 0.66
CA LEU A 185 4.48 -10.75 0.61
C LEU A 185 4.05 -10.90 -0.86
N LEU A 186 3.31 -11.96 -1.16
CA LEU A 186 2.70 -12.19 -2.46
C LEU A 186 1.20 -11.87 -2.38
N LEU A 187 0.75 -10.97 -3.24
CA LEU A 187 -0.64 -10.56 -3.36
C LEU A 187 -1.20 -11.19 -4.65
N PRO A 188 -2.11 -12.15 -4.55
CA PRO A 188 -2.65 -12.82 -5.73
C PRO A 188 -3.57 -11.88 -6.51
N LEU A 189 -3.26 -11.66 -7.77
CA LEU A 189 -4.19 -11.05 -8.71
C LEU A 189 -5.15 -12.14 -9.17
N THR A 190 -6.34 -12.21 -8.59
CA THR A 190 -7.40 -13.08 -9.12
C THR A 190 -7.74 -12.60 -10.53
N ALA A 191 -7.73 -13.52 -11.50
CA ALA A 191 -8.38 -13.25 -12.76
C ALA A 191 -9.84 -12.88 -12.44
N VAL A 192 -10.30 -11.74 -12.92
CA VAL A 192 -11.74 -11.45 -12.97
C VAL A 192 -12.32 -12.54 -13.84
N GLU A 193 -13.03 -13.49 -13.25
CA GLU A 193 -13.85 -14.41 -14.04
C GLU A 193 -14.90 -13.53 -14.73
N GLU A 194 -14.80 -13.43 -16.07
CA GLU A 194 -15.85 -12.85 -16.86
C GLU A 194 -17.09 -13.74 -16.71
N GLU A 195 -18.13 -13.22 -16.03
CA GLU A 195 -19.47 -13.79 -16.07
C GLU A 195 -20.14 -13.51 -17.43
#